data_b7db160db6267ee21d6ede93692bc2b6
#
_entry.id   b7db160db6267ee21d6ede93692bc2b6
#
_cell.length_a   1.000
_cell.length_b   1.000
_cell.length_c   1.000
_cell.angle_alpha   90.00
_cell.angle_beta   90.00
_cell.angle_gamma   90.00
#
_symmetry.space_group_name_H-M   'P 1'
#
loop_
_entity.id
_entity.type
_entity.pdbx_description
1 polymer ?
#
loop_
_entity_poly.entity_id
_entity_poly.type
_entity_poly.pdbx_seq_one_letter_code
_entity_poly.pdbx_strand_id
1 'polypeptide(L)'
;MKRFFAIILASLLLLTACGKQVTTHHIEDKDWQVVTVQSAQDGSILFIGNSMQEIYPDAAVLELTCRAENGKLTFTSGTQSWEGSYTRQDSGGVEATIYSLTVGDETGPAAVSVTTRQDGSAEQTLVLQLGGYSLYFAAAAS
;
A
#
# COMPACT_ATOMS: atom_id res chain seq x y z
N MET A 1 33.55 39.07 4.98
CA MET A 1 32.34 38.65 5.71
C MET A 1 31.15 38.27 4.82
N LYS A 2 30.93 38.92 3.72
CA LYS A 2 29.83 38.59 2.80
C LYS A 2 29.95 37.22 2.09
N ARG A 3 31.16 36.71 1.96
CA ARG A 3 31.44 35.41 1.28
C ARG A 3 31.17 34.20 2.20
N PHE A 4 31.29 34.38 3.50
CA PHE A 4 31.00 33.32 4.46
C PHE A 4 29.51 33.07 4.67
N PHE A 5 28.70 34.12 4.57
CA PHE A 5 27.26 34.03 4.69
C PHE A 5 26.64 33.27 3.49
N ALA A 6 27.20 33.44 2.29
CA ALA A 6 26.71 32.76 1.10
C ALA A 6 26.97 31.24 1.14
N ILE A 7 28.09 30.83 1.74
CA ILE A 7 28.44 29.41 1.84
C ILE A 7 27.57 28.70 2.88
N ILE A 8 27.25 29.39 3.97
CA ILE A 8 26.37 28.84 5.01
C ILE A 8 24.93 28.72 4.50
N LEU A 9 24.48 29.68 3.70
CA LEU A 9 23.15 29.66 3.10
C LEU A 9 23.04 28.55 2.05
N ALA A 10 24.08 28.30 1.28
CA ALA A 10 24.12 27.24 0.28
C ALA A 10 24.10 25.85 0.92
N SER A 11 24.81 25.67 2.05
CA SER A 11 24.83 24.40 2.77
C SER A 11 23.50 24.12 3.48
N LEU A 12 22.81 25.16 3.95
CA LEU A 12 21.46 25.02 4.52
C LEU A 12 20.41 24.64 3.46
N LEU A 13 20.57 25.16 2.22
CA LEU A 13 19.68 24.80 1.11
C LEU A 13 19.88 23.36 0.65
N LEU A 14 21.11 22.85 0.72
CA LEU A 14 21.43 21.45 0.40
C LEU A 14 20.84 20.49 1.45
N LEU A 15 20.85 20.86 2.72
CA LEU A 15 20.27 20.06 3.80
C LEU A 15 18.75 20.01 3.72
N THR A 16 18.09 21.10 3.30
CA THR A 16 16.63 21.11 3.09
C THR A 16 16.22 20.32 1.84
N ALA A 17 17.08 20.23 0.81
CA ALA A 17 16.79 19.42 -0.36
C ALA A 17 16.84 17.91 -0.07
N CYS A 18 17.75 17.46 0.82
CA CYS A 18 17.81 16.06 1.22
C CYS A 18 16.64 15.63 2.14
N GLY A 19 15.99 16.56 2.84
CA GLY A 19 14.85 16.27 3.70
C GLY A 19 13.51 16.19 2.99
N LYS A 20 13.45 16.47 1.68
CA LYS A 20 12.20 16.53 0.92
C LYS A 20 11.88 15.28 0.10
N GLN A 21 12.60 14.18 0.27
CA GLN A 21 12.27 12.93 -0.40
C GLN A 21 11.17 12.17 0.35
N VAL A 22 10.13 12.85 0.76
CA VAL A 22 8.92 12.21 1.25
C VAL A 22 8.12 11.81 0.03
N THR A 23 8.28 10.56 -0.40
CA THR A 23 7.45 9.98 -1.44
C THR A 23 6.07 9.75 -0.87
N THR A 24 5.10 10.49 -1.37
CA THR A 24 3.70 10.24 -1.03
C THR A 24 3.29 8.92 -1.67
N HIS A 25 2.89 7.96 -0.85
CA HIS A 25 2.47 6.65 -1.34
C HIS A 25 0.97 6.70 -1.62
N HIS A 26 0.59 6.53 -2.87
CA HIS A 26 -0.80 6.61 -3.31
C HIS A 26 -1.35 5.21 -3.55
N ILE A 27 -2.62 5.02 -3.19
CA ILE A 27 -3.37 3.82 -3.55
C ILE A 27 -3.73 3.81 -5.04
N GLU A 28 -3.74 4.98 -5.68
CA GLU A 28 -4.19 5.19 -7.05
C GLU A 28 -3.12 4.87 -8.09
N ASP A 29 -3.55 4.74 -9.35
CA ASP A 29 -2.70 4.58 -10.54
C ASP A 29 -1.90 3.28 -10.58
N LYS A 30 -2.35 2.25 -9.87
CA LYS A 30 -1.70 0.94 -9.82
C LYS A 30 -2.74 -0.16 -9.79
N ASP A 31 -2.36 -1.31 -10.30
CA ASP A 31 -3.07 -2.54 -10.06
C ASP A 31 -2.44 -3.25 -8.87
N TRP A 32 -3.26 -3.51 -7.86
CA TRP A 32 -2.82 -4.21 -6.66
C TRP A 32 -3.21 -5.68 -6.76
N GLN A 33 -2.25 -6.57 -6.54
CA GLN A 33 -2.50 -8.01 -6.53
C GLN A 33 -2.41 -8.55 -5.12
N VAL A 34 -3.36 -9.39 -4.75
CA VAL A 34 -3.37 -9.99 -3.42
C VAL A 34 -2.13 -10.88 -3.22
N VAL A 35 -1.54 -10.75 -2.05
CA VAL A 35 -0.42 -11.59 -1.61
C VAL A 35 -0.94 -12.61 -0.60
N THR A 36 -1.62 -12.16 0.44
CA THR A 36 -2.25 -13.03 1.45
C THR A 36 -3.55 -12.42 1.94
N VAL A 37 -4.45 -13.28 2.37
CA VAL A 37 -5.64 -12.92 3.15
C VAL A 37 -5.55 -13.66 4.48
N GLN A 38 -5.59 -12.91 5.56
CA GLN A 38 -5.44 -13.44 6.90
C GLN A 38 -6.66 -13.14 7.75
N SER A 39 -6.90 -13.99 8.75
CA SER A 39 -7.88 -13.67 9.79
C SER A 39 -7.37 -12.52 10.66
N ALA A 40 -8.18 -11.49 10.85
CA ALA A 40 -7.82 -10.38 11.73
C ALA A 40 -7.78 -10.78 13.21
N GLN A 41 -8.40 -11.91 13.59
CA GLN A 41 -8.44 -12.38 14.97
C GLN A 41 -7.13 -13.03 15.41
N ASP A 42 -6.59 -13.94 14.59
CA ASP A 42 -5.44 -14.76 15.00
C ASP A 42 -4.27 -14.68 14.01
N GLY A 43 -4.41 -13.94 12.90
CA GLY A 43 -3.38 -13.82 11.89
C GLY A 43 -3.18 -15.07 11.02
N SER A 44 -4.06 -16.08 11.13
CA SER A 44 -3.94 -17.29 10.31
C SER A 44 -4.16 -16.96 8.83
N ILE A 45 -3.37 -17.59 7.96
CA ILE A 45 -3.47 -17.40 6.51
C ILE A 45 -4.66 -18.21 6.00
N LEU A 46 -5.63 -17.53 5.39
CA LEU A 46 -6.81 -18.14 4.81
C LEU A 46 -6.65 -18.38 3.32
N PHE A 47 -6.04 -17.43 2.61
CA PHE A 47 -5.77 -17.51 1.18
C PHE A 47 -4.42 -16.89 0.87
N ILE A 48 -3.82 -17.33 -0.21
CA ILE A 48 -2.59 -16.74 -0.76
C ILE A 48 -2.82 -16.32 -2.22
N GLY A 49 -2.06 -15.33 -2.66
CA GLY A 49 -1.97 -15.01 -4.09
C GLY A 49 -1.04 -15.96 -4.83
N ASN A 50 -1.07 -15.90 -6.16
CA ASN A 50 -0.23 -16.74 -7.01
C ASN A 50 1.27 -16.61 -6.71
N SER A 51 1.71 -15.42 -6.30
CA SER A 51 3.12 -15.16 -5.98
C SER A 51 3.64 -15.93 -4.76
N MET A 52 2.75 -16.44 -3.94
CA MET A 52 3.10 -17.13 -2.69
C MET A 52 2.98 -18.64 -2.77
N GLN A 53 2.64 -19.22 -3.93
CA GLN A 53 2.41 -20.64 -4.08
C GLN A 53 3.66 -21.50 -3.79
N GLU A 54 4.84 -21.01 -4.14
CA GLU A 54 6.08 -21.72 -3.88
C GLU A 54 6.40 -21.80 -2.38
N ILE A 55 6.00 -20.78 -1.63
CA ILE A 55 6.25 -20.71 -0.18
C ILE A 55 5.19 -21.49 0.59
N TYR A 56 3.94 -21.45 0.13
CA TYR A 56 2.80 -22.11 0.78
C TYR A 56 2.07 -23.01 -0.21
N PRO A 57 2.65 -24.16 -0.58
CA PRO A 57 2.09 -25.00 -1.65
C PRO A 57 0.73 -25.63 -1.32
N ASP A 58 0.40 -25.74 -0.03
CA ASP A 58 -0.85 -26.36 0.41
C ASP A 58 -1.96 -25.35 0.72
N ALA A 59 -1.67 -24.05 0.60
CA ALA A 59 -2.66 -23.00 0.89
C ALA A 59 -3.62 -22.79 -0.27
N ALA A 60 -4.85 -22.38 0.04
CA ALA A 60 -5.84 -22.04 -0.96
C ALA A 60 -5.42 -20.76 -1.71
N VAL A 61 -5.49 -20.80 -3.03
CA VAL A 61 -5.09 -19.68 -3.88
C VAL A 61 -6.31 -18.83 -4.23
N LEU A 62 -6.16 -17.52 -4.09
CA LEU A 62 -7.16 -16.54 -4.47
C LEU A 62 -6.55 -15.57 -5.49
N GLU A 63 -7.16 -15.46 -6.65
CA GLU A 63 -6.85 -14.41 -7.60
C GLU A 63 -7.73 -13.20 -7.29
N LEU A 64 -7.14 -12.16 -6.73
CA LEU A 64 -7.86 -10.93 -6.40
C LEU A 64 -6.98 -9.74 -6.76
N THR A 65 -7.53 -8.85 -7.58
CA THR A 65 -6.90 -7.57 -7.90
C THR A 65 -7.72 -6.43 -7.36
N CYS A 66 -7.07 -5.34 -7.05
CA CYS A 66 -7.71 -4.11 -6.58
C CYS A 66 -7.17 -2.94 -7.39
N ARG A 67 -8.06 -2.08 -7.83
CA ARG A 67 -7.70 -0.82 -8.49
C ARG A 67 -8.46 0.32 -7.86
N ALA A 68 -7.74 1.40 -7.56
CA ALA A 68 -8.30 2.61 -6.97
C ALA A 68 -8.22 3.75 -7.96
N GLU A 69 -9.31 4.45 -8.19
CA GLU A 69 -9.40 5.54 -9.13
C GLU A 69 -10.54 6.48 -8.74
N ASN A 70 -10.23 7.77 -8.61
CA ASN A 70 -11.22 8.83 -8.34
C ASN A 70 -12.16 8.54 -7.16
N GLY A 71 -11.63 8.05 -6.05
CA GLY A 71 -12.41 7.73 -4.86
C GLY A 71 -13.14 6.39 -4.92
N LYS A 72 -13.00 5.65 -6.01
CA LYS A 72 -13.63 4.33 -6.19
C LYS A 72 -12.59 3.21 -6.12
N LEU A 73 -12.99 2.11 -5.49
CA LEU A 73 -12.26 0.86 -5.49
C LEU A 73 -12.99 -0.15 -6.34
N THR A 74 -12.24 -0.89 -7.16
CA THR A 74 -12.77 -2.02 -7.90
C THR A 74 -11.94 -3.25 -7.55
N PHE A 75 -12.60 -4.26 -6.99
CA PHE A 75 -11.99 -5.57 -6.72
C PHE A 75 -12.45 -6.52 -7.81
N THR A 76 -11.52 -7.28 -8.37
CA THR A 76 -11.82 -8.24 -9.44
C THR A 76 -11.23 -9.60 -9.10
N SER A 77 -12.05 -10.64 -9.20
CA SER A 77 -11.65 -12.03 -9.04
C SER A 77 -12.33 -12.87 -10.12
N GLY A 78 -11.57 -13.28 -11.12
CA GLY A 78 -12.13 -13.98 -12.29
C GLY A 78 -13.12 -13.11 -13.05
N THR A 79 -14.38 -13.56 -13.13
CA THR A 79 -15.46 -12.82 -13.78
C THR A 79 -16.28 -11.96 -12.82
N GLN A 80 -15.99 -12.03 -11.53
CA GLN A 80 -16.68 -11.27 -10.50
C GLN A 80 -15.95 -9.97 -10.19
N SER A 81 -16.72 -8.93 -9.91
CA SER A 81 -16.16 -7.66 -9.47
C SER A 81 -17.03 -7.03 -8.38
N TRP A 82 -16.39 -6.31 -7.48
CA TRP A 82 -17.04 -5.58 -6.40
C TRP A 82 -16.55 -4.15 -6.40
N GLU A 83 -17.45 -3.22 -6.12
CA GLU A 83 -17.10 -1.81 -6.02
C GLU A 83 -17.15 -1.34 -4.58
N GLY A 84 -16.23 -0.44 -4.26
CA GLY A 84 -16.18 0.26 -2.99
C GLY A 84 -15.75 1.70 -3.18
N SER A 85 -15.55 2.38 -2.09
CA SER A 85 -15.07 3.77 -2.07
C SER A 85 -13.95 3.92 -1.06
N TYR A 86 -13.16 4.96 -1.23
CA TYR A 86 -12.09 5.29 -0.29
C TYR A 86 -11.95 6.79 -0.12
N THR A 87 -11.50 7.19 1.07
CA THR A 87 -11.13 8.57 1.37
C THR A 87 -9.77 8.57 2.05
N ARG A 88 -8.93 9.53 1.68
CA ARG A 88 -7.63 9.69 2.32
C ARG A 88 -7.82 10.28 3.71
N GLN A 89 -7.16 9.70 4.70
CA GLN A 89 -7.08 10.24 6.04
C GLN A 89 -5.77 11.00 6.21
N ASP A 90 -5.79 12.05 7.01
CA ASP A 90 -4.55 12.74 7.37
C ASP A 90 -3.74 11.85 8.31
N SER A 91 -2.68 11.29 7.76
CA SER A 91 -1.72 10.57 8.58
C SER A 91 -0.52 11.48 8.85
N GLY A 92 -0.15 11.62 10.10
CA GLY A 92 1.08 12.31 10.46
C GLY A 92 2.34 11.49 10.17
N GLY A 93 2.23 10.36 9.49
CA GLY A 93 3.33 9.46 9.20
C GLY A 93 4.00 9.73 7.85
N VAL A 94 5.31 9.58 7.82
CA VAL A 94 6.16 9.75 6.63
C VAL A 94 6.25 8.46 5.83
N GLU A 95 5.94 7.32 6.46
CA GLU A 95 6.19 5.97 5.93
C GLU A 95 4.96 5.31 5.31
N ALA A 96 3.77 5.82 5.59
CA ALA A 96 2.53 5.24 5.11
C ALA A 96 1.47 6.30 4.88
N THR A 97 0.60 6.08 3.89
CA THR A 97 -0.60 6.88 3.67
C THR A 97 -1.81 6.06 4.10
N ILE A 98 -2.64 6.64 4.94
CA ILE A 98 -3.80 5.96 5.53
C ILE A 98 -5.07 6.38 4.79
N TYR A 99 -5.93 5.41 4.55
CA TYR A 99 -7.23 5.59 3.90
C TYR A 99 -8.32 4.95 4.74
N SER A 100 -9.54 5.43 4.59
CA SER A 100 -10.72 4.75 5.06
C SER A 100 -11.46 4.17 3.85
N LEU A 101 -11.78 2.89 3.91
CA LEU A 101 -12.45 2.18 2.83
C LEU A 101 -13.85 1.78 3.24
N THR A 102 -14.76 1.78 2.26
CA THR A 102 -16.10 1.23 2.42
C THR A 102 -16.39 0.31 1.25
N VAL A 103 -16.72 -0.94 1.54
CA VAL A 103 -17.11 -1.95 0.54
C VAL A 103 -18.41 -2.60 1.04
N GLY A 104 -19.53 -2.34 0.36
CA GLY A 104 -20.83 -2.74 0.85
C GLY A 104 -21.15 -2.10 2.21
N ASP A 105 -21.46 -2.92 3.20
CA ASP A 105 -21.75 -2.46 4.57
C ASP A 105 -20.50 -2.43 5.46
N GLU A 106 -19.35 -2.83 4.93
CA GLU A 106 -18.10 -2.92 5.70
C GLU A 106 -17.25 -1.67 5.51
N THR A 107 -16.76 -1.14 6.60
CA THR A 107 -15.83 0.00 6.61
C THR A 107 -14.60 -0.38 7.40
N GLY A 108 -13.43 -0.03 6.89
CA GLY A 108 -12.18 -0.32 7.58
C GLY A 108 -11.01 0.51 7.07
N PRO A 109 -9.89 0.47 7.79
CA PRO A 109 -8.70 1.22 7.41
C PRO A 109 -7.90 0.51 6.31
N ALA A 110 -7.14 1.30 5.57
CA ALA A 110 -6.13 0.81 4.65
C ALA A 110 -4.86 1.64 4.79
N ALA A 111 -3.73 1.02 4.53
CA ALA A 111 -2.43 1.70 4.55
C ALA A 111 -1.64 1.32 3.30
N VAL A 112 -1.08 2.32 2.65
CA VAL A 112 -0.12 2.14 1.55
C VAL A 112 1.26 2.52 2.08
N SER A 113 2.21 1.60 1.98
CA SER A 113 3.57 1.82 2.43
C SER A 113 4.58 1.26 1.42
N VAL A 114 5.85 1.59 1.61
CA VAL A 114 6.94 1.03 0.81
C VAL A 114 7.80 0.16 1.71
N THR A 115 8.06 -1.06 1.26
CA THR A 115 8.96 -1.99 1.92
C THR A 115 10.22 -2.13 1.07
N THR A 116 11.39 -1.96 1.69
CA THR A 116 12.66 -2.17 1.00
C THR A 116 13.09 -3.62 1.18
N ARG A 117 13.33 -4.30 0.06
CA ARG A 117 13.81 -5.68 0.05
C ARG A 117 15.31 -5.74 0.32
N GLN A 118 15.80 -6.95 0.62
CA GLN A 118 17.23 -7.18 0.89
C GLN A 118 18.12 -6.83 -0.30
N ASP A 119 17.61 -6.93 -1.52
CA ASP A 119 18.32 -6.57 -2.74
C ASP A 119 18.37 -5.05 -3.02
N GLY A 120 17.77 -4.24 -2.14
CA GLY A 120 17.69 -2.80 -2.28
C GLY A 120 16.50 -2.31 -3.10
N SER A 121 15.71 -3.20 -3.69
CA SER A 121 14.50 -2.82 -4.41
C SER A 121 13.39 -2.40 -3.47
N ALA A 122 12.54 -1.47 -3.91
CA ALA A 122 11.39 -1.01 -3.15
C ALA A 122 10.11 -1.64 -3.69
N GLU A 123 9.27 -2.12 -2.80
CA GLU A 123 7.95 -2.67 -3.12
C GLU A 123 6.88 -1.90 -2.39
N GLN A 124 5.87 -1.46 -3.14
CA GLN A 124 4.71 -0.83 -2.53
C GLN A 124 3.71 -1.90 -2.10
N THR A 125 3.22 -1.74 -0.88
CA THR A 125 2.25 -2.67 -0.28
C THR A 125 1.01 -1.92 0.15
N LEU A 126 -0.13 -2.58 0.00
CA LEU A 126 -1.42 -2.10 0.46
C LEU A 126 -2.00 -3.12 1.43
N VAL A 127 -2.34 -2.68 2.63
CA VAL A 127 -2.98 -3.53 3.63
C VAL A 127 -4.36 -2.98 3.92
N LEU A 128 -5.38 -3.82 3.78
CA LEU A 128 -6.77 -3.48 4.09
C LEU A 128 -7.24 -4.32 5.27
N GLN A 129 -8.09 -3.73 6.10
CA GLN A 129 -8.84 -4.46 7.13
C GLN A 129 -10.33 -4.26 6.89
N LEU A 130 -11.01 -5.32 6.48
CA LEU A 130 -12.45 -5.31 6.20
C LEU A 130 -13.07 -6.62 6.68
N GLY A 131 -14.20 -6.52 7.36
CA GLY A 131 -15.04 -7.67 7.70
C GLY A 131 -14.35 -8.78 8.48
N GLY A 132 -13.40 -8.47 9.34
CA GLY A 132 -12.66 -9.47 10.10
C GLY A 132 -11.47 -10.09 9.35
N TYR A 133 -11.13 -9.56 8.18
CA TYR A 133 -10.02 -10.02 7.36
C TYR A 133 -8.96 -8.93 7.21
N SER A 134 -7.72 -9.35 7.14
CA SER A 134 -6.60 -8.50 6.73
C SER A 134 -6.12 -8.96 5.36
N LEU A 135 -6.20 -8.07 4.38
CA LEU A 135 -5.82 -8.36 3.00
C LEU A 135 -4.53 -7.60 2.69
N TYR A 136 -3.53 -8.34 2.22
CA TYR A 136 -2.23 -7.79 1.85
C TYR A 136 -2.08 -7.84 0.35
N PHE A 137 -1.80 -6.70 -0.25
CA PHE A 137 -1.60 -6.54 -1.69
C PHE A 137 -0.21 -5.99 -1.97
N ALA A 138 0.33 -6.36 -3.10
CA ALA A 138 1.53 -5.75 -3.67
C ALA A 138 1.17 -5.08 -4.99
N ALA A 139 1.87 -4.01 -5.34
CA ALA A 139 1.69 -3.39 -6.63
C ALA A 139 2.13 -4.36 -7.72
N ALA A 140 1.27 -4.56 -8.73
CA ALA A 140 1.61 -5.40 -9.86
C ALA A 140 2.81 -4.83 -10.60
N ALA A 141 3.71 -5.71 -11.03
CA ALA A 141 4.84 -5.31 -11.86
C ALA A 141 4.33 -4.76 -13.19
N SER A 142 4.73 -3.53 -13.50
CA SER A 142 4.39 -2.89 -14.77
C SER A 142 5.34 -3.34 -15.89
#